data_e78456944483492b9cc09610a8636dd9
#
_entry.id   e78456944483492b9cc09610a8636dd9
#
_cell.length_a   1.000
_cell.length_b   1.000
_cell.length_c   1.000
_cell.angle_alpha   90.00
_cell.angle_beta   90.00
_cell.angle_gamma   90.00
#
_symmetry.space_group_name_H-M   'P 1'
#
loop_
_entity.id
_entity.type
_entity.pdbx_description
1 polymer ?
#
loop_
_entity_poly.entity_id
_entity_poly.type
_entity_poly.pdbx_seq_one_letter_code
_entity_poly.pdbx_strand_id
1 'polypeptide(L)'
;MKINTYVEIKYGKENDTNIKYRGLIQKLTATLSMTFLSFGWCSTVNAAQQQIALVGTWTSIPDAPLVQKPKQASEGLYQLQVNSDGTLTPVKVLKMKSPSWVVKSKDGRFAYTTNEENKGAVTALSIQNGKVGVLNTVDSHGGHPTHASISLDGKFLFVSNYSAFDKGRGGVAVLPILPNGHLGEKVQNIVFAEGSGHVKGRQESGHAHSTTFSPDGKYLYASDLGNDKVYTFRYNPNKPQPLEADSSRDVTFTHGSGPRHMVFSPNGKHAYITAEMRSEIVTFNVQDGHLKKVAELKLIHEDKTPEFKSASGIILSPNGKYVIAANRGADNKLLVFKIQQNGLLGKPTVYKANGIEPRAFSFDASGKYLYVTNVFSNNISLFRFDAKNGTLKPAGDAAKIPTPTDIKFFN
;
A
#
# COMPACT_ATOMS: atom_id res chain seq x y z
N MET A 1 -26.77 45.68 23.67
CA MET A 1 -26.26 45.43 22.30
C MET A 1 -27.45 44.99 21.47
N LYS A 2 -27.97 45.86 20.57
CA LYS A 2 -29.15 45.56 19.76
C LYS A 2 -28.70 44.82 18.51
N ILE A 3 -29.24 43.64 18.30
CA ILE A 3 -29.04 42.87 17.05
C ILE A 3 -30.37 42.96 16.30
N ASN A 4 -30.38 43.62 15.15
CA ASN A 4 -31.47 43.62 14.18
C ASN A 4 -31.24 42.46 13.21
N THR A 5 -32.15 41.50 13.22
CA THR A 5 -32.19 40.44 12.23
C THR A 5 -33.31 40.78 11.22
N TYR A 6 -32.95 41.03 9.98
CA TYR A 6 -33.92 41.14 8.88
C TYR A 6 -34.09 39.74 8.25
N VAL A 7 -35.31 39.31 8.11
CA VAL A 7 -35.70 38.16 7.33
C VAL A 7 -36.36 38.69 6.06
N GLU A 8 -35.74 38.42 4.92
CA GLU A 8 -36.26 38.76 3.60
C GLU A 8 -37.10 37.59 3.08
N ILE A 9 -38.42 37.81 2.91
CA ILE A 9 -39.32 36.82 2.28
C ILE A 9 -39.61 37.31 0.87
N LYS A 10 -39.15 36.57 -0.14
CA LYS A 10 -39.51 36.80 -1.55
C LYS A 10 -40.86 36.16 -1.84
N TYR A 11 -41.83 36.96 -2.25
CA TYR A 11 -43.07 36.50 -2.83
C TYR A 11 -43.03 36.66 -4.36
N GLY A 12 -43.42 35.60 -5.04
CA GLY A 12 -43.71 35.60 -6.48
C GLY A 12 -45.02 36.29 -6.76
N LYS A 13 -45.12 36.95 -7.93
CA LYS A 13 -46.29 37.66 -8.44
C LYS A 13 -47.38 36.67 -8.81
N GLU A 14 -48.66 36.97 -8.41
CA GLU A 14 -49.81 36.94 -9.27
C GLU A 14 -51.03 37.61 -8.62
N ASN A 15 -51.55 38.57 -9.33
CA ASN A 15 -52.88 39.18 -9.53
C ASN A 15 -53.94 39.24 -8.43
N ASP A 16 -54.36 40.51 -8.27
CA ASP A 16 -55.72 41.05 -8.00
C ASP A 16 -56.55 40.53 -6.83
N THR A 17 -56.71 41.34 -5.82
CA THR A 17 -58.00 42.06 -5.51
C THR A 17 -57.88 42.74 -4.14
N ASN A 18 -58.46 43.95 -4.04
CA ASN A 18 -58.57 44.82 -2.88
C ASN A 18 -59.12 44.16 -1.62
N ILE A 19 -58.44 44.21 -0.50
CA ILE A 19 -59.05 44.27 0.84
C ILE A 19 -58.20 45.15 1.75
N LYS A 20 -58.79 46.26 2.23
CA LYS A 20 -58.26 47.12 3.30
C LYS A 20 -58.44 46.43 4.64
N TYR A 21 -57.38 46.21 5.37
CA TYR A 21 -57.45 45.97 6.82
C TYR A 21 -56.60 46.97 7.57
N ARG A 22 -57.27 47.75 8.43
CA ARG A 22 -56.65 48.54 9.53
C ARG A 22 -56.32 47.53 10.66
N GLY A 23 -55.08 47.33 10.98
CA GLY A 23 -54.67 46.49 12.09
C GLY A 23 -54.25 47.31 13.31
N LEU A 24 -54.84 46.99 14.42
CA LEU A 24 -54.66 47.50 15.75
C LEU A 24 -53.32 47.03 16.35
N ILE A 25 -52.50 47.96 16.83
CA ILE A 25 -51.29 47.64 17.58
C ILE A 25 -51.64 47.48 19.05
N GLN A 26 -51.66 46.30 19.62
CA GLN A 26 -51.63 46.04 21.05
C GLN A 26 -50.21 45.84 21.55
N LYS A 27 -49.77 46.67 22.47
CA LYS A 27 -48.52 46.47 23.20
C LYS A 27 -48.76 45.45 24.33
N LEU A 28 -48.13 44.28 24.19
CA LEU A 28 -47.97 43.33 25.29
C LEU A 28 -46.61 43.57 25.96
N THR A 29 -46.62 44.02 27.20
CA THR A 29 -45.48 44.04 28.12
C THR A 29 -45.42 42.65 28.81
N ALA A 30 -44.48 41.81 28.44
CA ALA A 30 -44.22 40.56 29.15
C ALA A 30 -42.98 40.74 30.04
N THR A 31 -43.17 40.59 31.34
CA THR A 31 -42.10 40.51 32.34
C THR A 31 -41.47 39.14 32.27
N LEU A 32 -40.23 39.07 31.83
CA LEU A 32 -39.48 37.81 31.74
C LEU A 32 -38.67 37.60 33.03
N SER A 33 -39.10 36.67 33.88
CA SER A 33 -38.30 36.16 35.00
C SER A 33 -37.17 35.29 34.43
N MET A 34 -35.92 35.72 34.58
CA MET A 34 -34.74 34.93 34.21
C MET A 34 -34.48 33.82 35.24
N THR A 35 -34.89 32.62 34.92
CA THR A 35 -34.34 31.40 35.53
C THR A 35 -33.08 31.03 34.79
N PHE A 36 -31.91 31.17 35.41
CA PHE A 36 -30.64 30.64 34.86
C PHE A 36 -30.66 29.10 34.87
N LEU A 37 -31.07 28.51 33.78
CA LEU A 37 -30.73 27.10 33.48
C LEU A 37 -29.29 27.10 32.92
N SER A 38 -28.37 26.64 33.75
CA SER A 38 -27.01 26.33 33.33
C SER A 38 -27.07 25.15 32.37
N PHE A 39 -27.22 25.42 31.07
CA PHE A 39 -26.88 24.42 30.03
C PHE A 39 -25.37 24.22 30.08
N GLY A 40 -24.96 23.13 30.73
CA GLY A 40 -23.64 22.61 30.57
C GLY A 40 -23.43 22.28 29.07
N TRP A 41 -22.61 23.09 28.40
CA TRP A 41 -22.08 22.75 27.11
C TRP A 41 -21.22 21.49 27.32
N CYS A 42 -21.81 20.33 27.11
CA CYS A 42 -21.08 19.11 26.88
C CYS A 42 -20.43 19.31 25.53
N SER A 43 -19.22 19.89 25.51
CA SER A 43 -18.34 19.84 24.37
C SER A 43 -18.10 18.35 24.10
N THR A 44 -18.84 17.78 23.19
CA THR A 44 -18.42 16.50 22.58
C THR A 44 -17.07 16.81 21.91
N VAL A 45 -15.99 16.59 22.66
CA VAL A 45 -14.67 16.45 22.08
C VAL A 45 -14.84 15.30 21.10
N ASN A 46 -14.99 15.62 19.82
CA ASN A 46 -14.80 14.65 18.77
C ASN A 46 -13.38 14.13 18.98
N ALA A 47 -13.25 13.00 19.66
CA ALA A 47 -11.98 12.31 19.77
C ALA A 47 -11.53 12.09 18.32
N ALA A 48 -10.52 12.84 17.89
CA ALA A 48 -9.94 12.67 16.57
C ALA A 48 -9.70 11.15 16.39
N GLN A 49 -10.29 10.57 15.37
CA GLN A 49 -10.21 9.13 15.13
C GLN A 49 -8.73 8.75 15.12
N GLN A 50 -8.34 7.95 16.11
CA GLN A 50 -6.95 7.66 16.37
C GLN A 50 -6.39 6.80 15.24
N GLN A 51 -5.39 7.31 14.55
CA GLN A 51 -4.73 6.61 13.46
C GLN A 51 -4.05 5.35 13.99
N ILE A 52 -4.28 4.22 13.32
CA ILE A 52 -3.61 2.95 13.60
C ILE A 52 -2.70 2.53 12.44
N ALA A 53 -1.70 1.73 12.76
CA ALA A 53 -0.89 1.01 11.78
C ALA A 53 -1.08 -0.49 11.92
N LEU A 54 -1.15 -1.20 10.80
CA LEU A 54 -1.03 -2.66 10.74
C LEU A 54 0.36 -3.01 10.21
N VAL A 55 1.07 -3.86 10.95
CA VAL A 55 2.41 -4.33 10.57
C VAL A 55 2.35 -5.81 10.26
N GLY A 56 2.63 -6.12 8.99
CA GLY A 56 2.81 -7.49 8.52
C GLY A 56 4.15 -8.05 8.97
N THR A 57 4.21 -9.36 9.20
CA THR A 57 5.41 -10.02 9.74
C THR A 57 5.55 -11.46 9.20
N TRP A 58 6.72 -12.05 9.41
CA TRP A 58 6.91 -13.50 9.27
C TRP A 58 6.85 -14.21 10.62
N THR A 59 6.02 -15.24 10.75
CA THR A 59 5.94 -16.13 11.91
C THR A 59 6.77 -17.41 11.73
N SER A 60 7.03 -17.78 10.49
CA SER A 60 8.03 -18.76 10.07
C SER A 60 9.10 -18.06 9.23
N ILE A 61 10.34 -18.48 9.36
CA ILE A 61 11.45 -17.92 8.59
C ILE A 61 11.53 -18.74 7.31
N PRO A 62 11.37 -18.14 6.10
CA PRO A 62 11.50 -18.87 4.85
C PRO A 62 12.86 -19.57 4.75
N ASP A 63 12.87 -20.79 4.24
CA ASP A 63 14.10 -21.56 3.96
C ASP A 63 14.89 -21.04 2.76
N ALA A 64 14.81 -19.75 2.46
CA ALA A 64 15.62 -19.11 1.43
C ALA A 64 17.07 -18.97 1.91
N PRO A 65 18.05 -18.98 0.99
CA PRO A 65 19.45 -18.67 1.31
C PRO A 65 19.55 -17.20 1.70
N LEU A 66 19.32 -16.92 2.99
CA LEU A 66 19.41 -15.59 3.56
C LEU A 66 20.82 -15.39 4.12
N VAL A 67 21.44 -14.24 3.82
CA VAL A 67 22.76 -13.86 4.35
C VAL A 67 22.73 -13.77 5.87
N GLN A 68 21.58 -13.37 6.44
CA GLN A 68 21.31 -13.37 7.87
C GLN A 68 19.89 -13.88 8.11
N LYS A 69 19.70 -14.69 9.14
CA LYS A 69 18.37 -15.13 9.57
C LYS A 69 17.92 -14.26 10.75
N PRO A 70 16.63 -13.87 10.81
CA PRO A 70 16.12 -13.15 11.97
C PRO A 70 16.25 -14.04 13.22
N LYS A 71 16.60 -13.44 14.34
CA LYS A 71 16.82 -14.14 15.61
C LYS A 71 15.52 -14.61 16.29
N GLN A 72 14.38 -14.03 15.88
CA GLN A 72 13.09 -14.27 16.51
C GLN A 72 11.99 -14.19 15.46
N ALA A 73 11.13 -15.19 15.42
CA ALA A 73 9.89 -15.17 14.66
C ALA A 73 8.83 -14.32 15.38
N SER A 74 7.89 -13.77 14.64
CA SER A 74 6.76 -13.04 15.20
C SER A 74 5.58 -13.96 15.56
N GLU A 75 4.52 -13.37 16.14
CA GLU A 75 3.30 -14.11 16.50
C GLU A 75 2.14 -13.86 15.52
N GLY A 76 2.25 -12.90 14.60
CA GLY A 76 1.18 -12.57 13.67
C GLY A 76 1.16 -11.11 13.22
N LEU A 77 -0.03 -10.59 12.92
CA LEU A 77 -0.26 -9.20 12.49
C LEU A 77 -0.32 -8.28 13.71
N TYR A 78 0.55 -7.28 13.76
CA TYR A 78 0.58 -6.29 14.82
C TYR A 78 -0.31 -5.09 14.49
N GLN A 79 -1.18 -4.72 15.41
CA GLN A 79 -1.89 -3.45 15.42
C GLN A 79 -1.16 -2.49 16.36
N LEU A 80 -0.80 -1.31 15.86
CA LEU A 80 -0.11 -0.26 16.60
C LEU A 80 -0.90 1.04 16.55
N GLN A 81 -0.80 1.80 17.61
CA GLN A 81 -1.27 3.18 17.66
C GLN A 81 -0.19 4.11 17.12
N VAL A 82 -0.59 5.09 16.30
CA VAL A 82 0.31 6.13 15.81
C VAL A 82 0.33 7.31 16.79
N ASN A 83 1.52 7.65 17.29
CA ASN A 83 1.71 8.78 18.20
C ASN A 83 1.97 10.07 17.41
N SER A 84 1.78 11.21 18.05
CA SER A 84 1.94 12.54 17.42
C SER A 84 3.38 12.85 16.96
N ASP A 85 4.38 12.23 17.58
CA ASP A 85 5.79 12.34 17.22
C ASP A 85 6.21 11.38 16.09
N GLY A 86 5.30 10.52 15.62
CA GLY A 86 5.52 9.50 14.60
C GLY A 86 5.95 8.15 15.17
N THR A 87 6.18 8.02 16.47
CA THR A 87 6.43 6.70 17.08
C THR A 87 5.18 5.83 17.06
N LEU A 88 5.35 4.52 17.21
CA LEU A 88 4.27 3.54 17.15
C LEU A 88 4.24 2.72 18.44
N THR A 89 3.07 2.64 19.06
CA THR A 89 2.87 1.84 20.28
C THR A 89 2.10 0.56 19.95
N PRO A 90 2.64 -0.65 20.17
CA PRO A 90 1.90 -1.90 19.99
C PRO A 90 0.66 -1.95 20.90
N VAL A 91 -0.50 -2.28 20.31
CA VAL A 91 -1.79 -2.36 21.02
C VAL A 91 -2.27 -3.80 21.08
N LYS A 92 -2.13 -4.55 19.97
CA LYS A 92 -2.68 -5.90 19.84
C LYS A 92 -1.86 -6.70 18.81
N VAL A 93 -1.78 -8.00 19.04
CA VAL A 93 -1.32 -8.97 18.04
C VAL A 93 -2.48 -9.86 17.65
N LEU A 94 -2.81 -9.91 16.36
CA LEU A 94 -3.74 -10.87 15.80
C LEU A 94 -2.92 -12.10 15.41
N LYS A 95 -3.06 -13.19 16.17
CA LYS A 95 -2.32 -14.44 15.94
C LYS A 95 -2.75 -15.05 14.61
N MET A 96 -1.84 -15.12 13.67
CA MET A 96 -2.01 -15.74 12.34
C MET A 96 -0.65 -16.05 11.74
N LYS A 97 -0.61 -16.97 10.78
CA LYS A 97 0.65 -17.40 10.14
C LYS A 97 1.11 -16.38 9.11
N SER A 98 2.34 -15.92 9.26
CA SER A 98 3.10 -15.08 8.31
C SER A 98 2.27 -14.04 7.54
N PRO A 99 1.58 -13.10 8.22
CA PRO A 99 0.81 -12.04 7.55
C PRO A 99 1.76 -11.01 6.93
N SER A 100 2.38 -11.32 5.79
CA SER A 100 3.57 -10.62 5.30
C SER A 100 3.29 -9.37 4.46
N TRP A 101 2.10 -9.24 3.88
CA TRP A 101 1.72 -8.09 3.06
C TRP A 101 0.30 -7.64 3.38
N VAL A 102 0.11 -6.35 3.60
CA VAL A 102 -1.18 -5.76 3.97
C VAL A 102 -1.70 -4.85 2.85
N VAL A 103 -2.95 -5.03 2.45
CA VAL A 103 -3.63 -4.19 1.46
C VAL A 103 -4.83 -3.51 2.11
N LYS A 104 -4.98 -2.21 1.88
CA LYS A 104 -6.08 -1.39 2.41
C LYS A 104 -7.16 -1.22 1.35
N SER A 105 -8.44 -1.41 1.70
CA SER A 105 -9.56 -1.02 0.85
C SER A 105 -9.59 0.51 0.67
N LYS A 106 -10.16 0.98 -0.44
CA LYS A 106 -10.19 2.41 -0.77
C LYS A 106 -10.85 3.27 0.32
N ASP A 107 -11.90 2.74 0.94
CA ASP A 107 -12.65 3.40 2.03
C ASP A 107 -12.03 3.20 3.42
N GLY A 108 -10.97 2.40 3.52
CA GLY A 108 -10.27 2.11 4.77
C GLY A 108 -11.02 1.20 5.75
N ARG A 109 -12.23 0.73 5.42
CA ARG A 109 -13.04 -0.13 6.30
C ARG A 109 -12.55 -1.57 6.36
N PHE A 110 -11.79 -1.99 5.35
CA PHE A 110 -11.27 -3.35 5.25
C PHE A 110 -9.78 -3.35 4.98
N ALA A 111 -9.13 -4.42 5.40
CA ALA A 111 -7.77 -4.77 5.00
C ALA A 111 -7.70 -6.25 4.65
N TYR A 112 -6.72 -6.59 3.83
CA TYR A 112 -6.44 -7.96 3.44
C TYR A 112 -4.96 -8.22 3.66
N THR A 113 -4.62 -9.36 4.25
CA THR A 113 -3.22 -9.74 4.44
C THR A 113 -2.94 -11.10 3.84
N THR A 114 -1.81 -11.21 3.14
CA THR A 114 -1.32 -12.50 2.66
C THR A 114 -0.76 -13.28 3.84
N ASN A 115 -1.01 -14.60 3.88
CA ASN A 115 -0.38 -15.51 4.81
C ASN A 115 0.71 -16.30 4.06
N GLU A 116 1.95 -15.79 4.11
CA GLU A 116 3.11 -16.23 3.29
C GLU A 116 3.69 -17.54 3.83
N GLU A 117 2.99 -18.63 3.56
CA GLU A 117 3.34 -20.00 3.96
C GLU A 117 3.37 -20.92 2.72
N ASN A 118 3.95 -22.13 2.85
CA ASN A 118 3.95 -23.14 1.78
C ASN A 118 2.53 -23.41 1.26
N LYS A 119 1.57 -23.59 2.17
CA LYS A 119 0.15 -23.57 1.87
C LYS A 119 -0.34 -22.14 2.12
N GLY A 120 -0.35 -21.35 1.05
CA GLY A 120 -0.67 -19.93 1.14
C GLY A 120 -2.15 -19.67 1.44
N ALA A 121 -2.41 -18.58 2.14
CA ALA A 121 -3.76 -18.11 2.41
C ALA A 121 -3.84 -16.58 2.33
N VAL A 122 -5.05 -16.05 2.40
CA VAL A 122 -5.32 -14.61 2.52
C VAL A 122 -6.39 -14.41 3.59
N THR A 123 -6.14 -13.50 4.51
CA THR A 123 -7.06 -13.16 5.59
C THR A 123 -7.67 -11.79 5.34
N ALA A 124 -8.99 -11.72 5.33
CA ALA A 124 -9.77 -10.48 5.30
C ALA A 124 -10.01 -9.95 6.71
N LEU A 125 -9.90 -8.64 6.87
CA LEU A 125 -9.99 -7.93 8.14
C LEU A 125 -10.99 -6.78 8.04
N SER A 126 -11.77 -6.54 9.08
CA SER A 126 -12.57 -5.32 9.28
C SER A 126 -11.80 -4.30 10.11
N ILE A 127 -11.95 -3.02 9.75
CA ILE A 127 -11.39 -1.88 10.48
C ILE A 127 -12.55 -0.97 10.87
N GLN A 128 -12.88 -0.90 12.16
CA GLN A 128 -14.00 -0.09 12.66
C GLN A 128 -13.57 0.64 13.93
N ASN A 129 -13.57 1.97 13.89
CA ASN A 129 -13.21 2.82 15.04
C ASN A 129 -11.88 2.41 15.68
N GLY A 130 -10.85 2.14 14.86
CA GLY A 130 -9.54 1.68 15.32
C GLY A 130 -9.51 0.23 15.83
N LYS A 131 -10.61 -0.52 15.79
CA LYS A 131 -10.65 -1.95 16.16
C LYS A 131 -10.49 -2.80 14.91
N VAL A 132 -9.61 -3.81 15.00
CA VAL A 132 -9.34 -4.76 13.92
C VAL A 132 -9.94 -6.12 14.27
N GLY A 133 -10.78 -6.64 13.38
CA GLY A 133 -11.42 -7.96 13.47
C GLY A 133 -11.09 -8.82 12.24
N VAL A 134 -10.98 -10.13 12.43
CA VAL A 134 -10.87 -11.10 11.33
C VAL A 134 -12.25 -11.39 10.77
N LEU A 135 -12.42 -11.29 9.44
CA LEU A 135 -13.66 -11.63 8.74
C LEU A 135 -13.63 -13.10 8.29
N ASN A 136 -12.73 -13.44 7.39
CA ASN A 136 -12.49 -14.82 6.96
C ASN A 136 -11.05 -15.00 6.44
N THR A 137 -10.64 -16.26 6.32
CA THR A 137 -9.39 -16.65 5.68
C THR A 137 -9.71 -17.66 4.59
N VAL A 138 -9.14 -17.44 3.40
CA VAL A 138 -9.32 -18.30 2.21
C VAL A 138 -7.98 -18.76 1.67
N ASP A 139 -7.98 -19.85 0.90
CA ASP A 139 -6.79 -20.36 0.20
C ASP A 139 -6.30 -19.30 -0.82
N SER A 140 -4.99 -19.06 -0.92
CA SER A 140 -4.39 -18.20 -1.94
C SER A 140 -4.25 -18.90 -3.29
N HIS A 141 -4.53 -20.20 -3.36
CA HIS A 141 -4.38 -21.07 -4.51
C HIS A 141 -2.95 -21.14 -5.08
N GLY A 142 -1.98 -21.00 -4.21
CA GLY A 142 -0.55 -21.13 -4.46
C GLY A 142 0.23 -21.12 -3.16
N GLY A 143 1.56 -21.15 -3.26
CA GLY A 143 2.45 -21.07 -2.10
C GLY A 143 3.09 -19.69 -1.97
N HIS A 144 3.45 -19.32 -0.75
CA HIS A 144 4.16 -18.08 -0.42
C HIS A 144 3.55 -16.84 -1.09
N PRO A 145 2.28 -16.48 -0.80
CA PRO A 145 1.69 -15.25 -1.31
C PRO A 145 2.41 -14.04 -0.73
N THR A 146 3.28 -13.41 -1.55
CA THR A 146 4.17 -12.32 -1.13
C THR A 146 3.55 -10.94 -1.27
N HIS A 147 2.49 -10.82 -2.06
CA HIS A 147 1.87 -9.54 -2.40
C HIS A 147 0.41 -9.73 -2.76
N ALA A 148 -0.38 -8.69 -2.55
CA ALA A 148 -1.72 -8.59 -3.09
C ALA A 148 -2.03 -7.15 -3.51
N SER A 149 -2.94 -6.98 -4.46
CA SER A 149 -3.50 -5.69 -4.85
C SER A 149 -5.00 -5.77 -5.03
N ILE A 150 -5.70 -4.65 -4.85
CA ILE A 150 -7.16 -4.54 -5.05
C ILE A 150 -7.43 -3.83 -6.37
N SER A 151 -8.43 -4.28 -7.13
CA SER A 151 -8.91 -3.54 -8.30
C SER A 151 -9.37 -2.14 -7.93
N LEU A 152 -9.26 -1.18 -8.85
CA LEU A 152 -9.65 0.23 -8.57
C LEU A 152 -11.14 0.38 -8.22
N ASP A 153 -11.99 -0.54 -8.69
CA ASP A 153 -13.42 -0.64 -8.39
C ASP A 153 -13.73 -1.37 -7.07
N GLY A 154 -12.70 -1.93 -6.42
CA GLY A 154 -12.81 -2.64 -5.15
C GLY A 154 -13.44 -4.03 -5.22
N LYS A 155 -13.70 -4.60 -6.42
CA LYS A 155 -14.41 -5.85 -6.58
C LYS A 155 -13.56 -7.11 -6.40
N PHE A 156 -12.26 -7.02 -6.67
CA PHE A 156 -11.37 -8.18 -6.65
C PHE A 156 -10.06 -7.89 -5.95
N LEU A 157 -9.57 -8.91 -5.28
CA LEU A 157 -8.20 -8.99 -4.75
C LEU A 157 -7.39 -9.90 -5.67
N PHE A 158 -6.21 -9.44 -6.10
CA PHE A 158 -5.24 -10.18 -6.90
C PHE A 158 -4.06 -10.56 -6.02
N VAL A 159 -3.86 -11.87 -5.86
CA VAL A 159 -2.85 -12.43 -4.96
C VAL A 159 -1.69 -12.94 -5.78
N SER A 160 -0.49 -12.43 -5.52
CA SER A 160 0.75 -12.89 -6.14
C SER A 160 1.35 -14.02 -5.31
N ASN A 161 1.24 -15.24 -5.80
CA ASN A 161 1.86 -16.41 -5.21
C ASN A 161 3.29 -16.58 -5.77
N TYR A 162 4.28 -16.49 -4.89
CA TYR A 162 5.69 -16.59 -5.28
C TYR A 162 6.03 -18.00 -5.79
N SER A 163 5.45 -19.04 -5.16
CA SER A 163 5.56 -20.40 -5.61
C SER A 163 4.19 -21.08 -5.60
N ALA A 164 3.85 -21.82 -6.68
CA ALA A 164 2.68 -22.68 -6.72
C ALA A 164 2.97 -23.96 -5.93
N PHE A 165 1.94 -24.43 -5.22
CA PHE A 165 2.04 -25.50 -4.23
C PHE A 165 2.60 -26.83 -4.80
N ASP A 166 2.15 -27.23 -5.99
CA ASP A 166 2.43 -28.57 -6.53
C ASP A 166 3.70 -28.68 -7.35
N LYS A 167 4.28 -27.58 -7.84
CA LYS A 167 5.36 -27.62 -8.81
C LYS A 167 6.38 -26.48 -8.68
N GLY A 168 6.38 -25.73 -7.58
CA GLY A 168 7.22 -24.56 -7.39
C GLY A 168 6.96 -23.44 -8.40
N ARG A 169 5.75 -23.38 -8.98
CA ARG A 169 5.35 -22.36 -9.95
C ARG A 169 4.63 -21.22 -9.25
N GLY A 170 5.01 -20.01 -9.60
CA GLY A 170 4.31 -18.80 -9.17
C GLY A 170 3.07 -18.51 -10.02
N GLY A 171 2.25 -17.57 -9.57
CA GLY A 171 1.06 -17.20 -10.32
C GLY A 171 0.21 -16.14 -9.63
N VAL A 172 -0.92 -15.83 -10.25
CA VAL A 172 -1.88 -14.85 -9.76
C VAL A 172 -3.24 -15.49 -9.55
N ALA A 173 -3.73 -15.47 -8.31
CA ALA A 173 -5.10 -15.85 -7.99
C ALA A 173 -5.99 -14.61 -7.88
N VAL A 174 -7.25 -14.73 -8.34
CA VAL A 174 -8.25 -13.66 -8.30
C VAL A 174 -9.39 -14.07 -7.39
N LEU A 175 -9.58 -13.31 -6.31
CA LEU A 175 -10.56 -13.52 -5.27
C LEU A 175 -11.59 -12.38 -5.30
N PRO A 176 -12.91 -12.63 -5.36
CA PRO A 176 -13.92 -11.59 -5.22
C PRO A 176 -13.90 -10.99 -3.82
N ILE A 177 -14.06 -9.67 -3.74
CA ILE A 177 -14.32 -8.95 -2.50
C ILE A 177 -15.83 -8.73 -2.40
N LEU A 178 -16.45 -9.31 -1.38
CA LEU A 178 -17.88 -9.20 -1.14
C LEU A 178 -18.23 -7.84 -0.48
N PRO A 179 -19.47 -7.35 -0.59
CA PRO A 179 -19.87 -6.05 -0.03
C PRO A 179 -19.62 -5.89 1.48
N ASN A 180 -19.60 -6.98 2.23
CA ASN A 180 -19.29 -7.03 3.65
C ASN A 180 -17.79 -7.17 3.97
N GLY A 181 -16.92 -7.11 2.95
CA GLY A 181 -15.47 -7.18 3.06
C GLY A 181 -14.89 -8.60 3.11
N HIS A 182 -15.73 -9.64 3.16
CA HIS A 182 -15.24 -11.02 3.07
C HIS A 182 -14.64 -11.30 1.69
N LEU A 183 -13.72 -12.25 1.63
CA LEU A 183 -13.23 -12.82 0.38
C LEU A 183 -14.12 -14.00 -0.02
N GLY A 184 -14.54 -14.03 -1.29
CA GLY A 184 -15.25 -15.14 -1.89
C GLY A 184 -14.32 -16.20 -2.45
N GLU A 185 -14.92 -17.25 -3.03
CA GLU A 185 -14.21 -18.32 -3.72
C GLU A 185 -13.47 -17.79 -4.95
N LYS A 186 -12.32 -18.38 -5.26
CA LYS A 186 -11.49 -18.02 -6.42
C LYS A 186 -12.27 -18.09 -7.72
N VAL A 187 -12.20 -17.03 -8.52
CA VAL A 187 -12.81 -16.97 -9.85
C VAL A 187 -11.80 -17.19 -10.99
N GLN A 188 -10.51 -16.97 -10.73
CA GLN A 188 -9.46 -17.21 -11.74
C GLN A 188 -8.14 -17.55 -11.05
N ASN A 189 -7.36 -18.44 -11.68
CA ASN A 189 -5.98 -18.74 -11.27
C ASN A 189 -5.09 -18.82 -12.50
N ILE A 190 -4.06 -17.99 -12.54
CA ILE A 190 -3.10 -17.91 -13.64
C ILE A 190 -1.76 -18.41 -13.12
N VAL A 191 -1.25 -19.47 -13.70
CA VAL A 191 0.03 -20.08 -13.31
C VAL A 191 1.10 -19.65 -14.31
N PHE A 192 2.22 -19.17 -13.81
CA PHE A 192 3.41 -18.86 -14.61
C PHE A 192 4.25 -20.12 -14.77
N ALA A 193 4.44 -20.54 -16.01
CA ALA A 193 4.89 -21.90 -16.30
C ALA A 193 6.38 -22.12 -16.01
N GLU A 194 7.25 -21.23 -16.45
CA GLU A 194 8.68 -21.49 -16.51
C GLU A 194 9.51 -20.35 -15.95
N GLY A 195 10.65 -20.66 -15.36
CA GLY A 195 11.65 -19.69 -14.97
C GLY A 195 12.63 -19.43 -16.12
N SER A 196 13.41 -18.37 -16.02
CA SER A 196 14.49 -18.08 -16.97
C SER A 196 15.72 -18.96 -16.79
N GLY A 197 15.83 -19.68 -15.66
CA GLY A 197 16.95 -20.55 -15.31
C GLY A 197 18.29 -19.82 -15.04
N HIS A 198 18.31 -18.49 -15.07
CA HIS A 198 19.55 -17.70 -15.04
C HIS A 198 20.19 -17.65 -13.66
N VAL A 199 19.39 -17.51 -12.60
CA VAL A 199 19.87 -17.47 -11.21
C VAL A 199 19.46 -18.75 -10.50
N LYS A 200 20.43 -19.62 -10.29
CA LYS A 200 20.23 -20.91 -9.61
C LYS A 200 19.64 -20.72 -8.22
N GLY A 201 18.61 -21.51 -7.89
CA GLY A 201 17.87 -21.43 -6.63
C GLY A 201 16.85 -20.30 -6.57
N ARG A 202 16.71 -19.49 -7.65
CA ARG A 202 15.82 -18.35 -7.67
C ARG A 202 14.96 -18.23 -8.92
N GLN A 203 15.34 -18.89 -10.04
CA GLN A 203 14.67 -18.73 -11.33
C GLN A 203 14.44 -20.04 -12.09
N GLU A 204 14.32 -21.15 -11.38
CA GLU A 204 13.97 -22.46 -11.97
C GLU A 204 12.50 -22.54 -12.40
N SER A 205 11.65 -21.68 -11.85
CA SER A 205 10.22 -21.61 -12.18
C SER A 205 9.73 -20.17 -12.11
N GLY A 206 8.51 -19.91 -12.58
CA GLY A 206 7.86 -18.61 -12.41
C GLY A 206 7.58 -18.31 -10.95
N HIS A 207 7.79 -17.03 -10.55
CA HIS A 207 7.61 -16.52 -9.21
C HIS A 207 6.92 -15.16 -9.25
N ALA A 208 5.56 -15.14 -9.23
CA ALA A 208 4.82 -13.90 -9.17
C ALA A 208 5.15 -13.14 -7.89
N HIS A 209 5.80 -11.99 -8.02
CA HIS A 209 6.21 -11.21 -6.86
C HIS A 209 5.26 -10.06 -6.51
N SER A 210 4.63 -9.45 -7.50
CA SER A 210 3.63 -8.40 -7.28
C SER A 210 2.65 -8.27 -8.44
N THR A 211 1.48 -7.72 -8.15
CA THR A 211 0.52 -7.22 -9.12
C THR A 211 0.30 -5.72 -8.93
N THR A 212 0.20 -4.97 -10.03
CA THR A 212 0.01 -3.51 -9.99
C THR A 212 -0.95 -3.11 -11.11
N PHE A 213 -1.99 -2.32 -10.79
CA PHE A 213 -2.89 -1.75 -11.78
C PHE A 213 -2.28 -0.55 -12.49
N SER A 214 -2.60 -0.41 -13.79
CA SER A 214 -2.44 0.87 -14.46
C SER A 214 -3.28 1.94 -13.76
N PRO A 215 -2.87 3.22 -13.78
CA PRO A 215 -3.63 4.30 -13.14
C PRO A 215 -5.07 4.46 -13.64
N ASP A 216 -5.35 4.06 -14.89
CA ASP A 216 -6.69 4.06 -15.49
C ASP A 216 -7.50 2.79 -15.19
N GLY A 217 -6.91 1.81 -14.50
CA GLY A 217 -7.55 0.56 -14.10
C GLY A 217 -7.82 -0.44 -15.22
N LYS A 218 -7.34 -0.19 -16.45
CA LYS A 218 -7.60 -1.08 -17.59
C LYS A 218 -6.68 -2.29 -17.65
N TYR A 219 -5.49 -2.17 -17.09
CA TYR A 219 -4.46 -3.20 -17.15
C TYR A 219 -3.97 -3.57 -15.76
N LEU A 220 -3.75 -4.86 -15.56
CA LEU A 220 -3.00 -5.40 -14.43
C LEU A 220 -1.64 -5.89 -14.93
N TYR A 221 -0.58 -5.46 -14.28
CA TYR A 221 0.78 -5.94 -14.51
C TYR A 221 1.17 -6.91 -13.40
N ALA A 222 1.67 -8.08 -13.77
CA ALA A 222 2.19 -9.07 -12.82
C ALA A 222 3.69 -9.26 -13.04
N SER A 223 4.48 -8.88 -12.03
CA SER A 223 5.93 -9.05 -12.06
C SER A 223 6.27 -10.50 -11.72
N ASP A 224 6.89 -11.21 -12.68
CA ASP A 224 7.42 -12.54 -12.49
C ASP A 224 8.94 -12.48 -12.33
N LEU A 225 9.38 -12.57 -11.08
CA LEU A 225 10.79 -12.58 -10.71
C LEU A 225 11.53 -13.81 -11.31
N GLY A 226 10.83 -14.95 -11.37
CA GLY A 226 11.42 -16.22 -11.83
C GLY A 226 11.69 -16.25 -13.33
N ASN A 227 10.85 -15.58 -14.13
CA ASN A 227 10.96 -15.62 -15.60
C ASN A 227 11.50 -14.32 -16.21
N ASP A 228 11.97 -13.38 -15.40
CA ASP A 228 12.44 -12.07 -15.87
C ASP A 228 11.41 -11.33 -16.73
N LYS A 229 10.10 -11.45 -16.38
CA LYS A 229 9.00 -10.87 -17.14
C LYS A 229 8.05 -10.05 -16.29
N VAL A 230 7.41 -9.09 -16.93
CA VAL A 230 6.17 -8.47 -16.45
C VAL A 230 5.07 -8.85 -17.44
N TYR A 231 4.14 -9.66 -16.97
CA TYR A 231 2.95 -10.06 -17.75
C TYR A 231 1.90 -8.97 -17.67
N THR A 232 1.19 -8.74 -18.76
CA THR A 232 0.12 -7.75 -18.87
C THR A 232 -1.22 -8.43 -19.10
N PHE A 233 -2.21 -8.02 -18.33
CA PHE A 233 -3.59 -8.49 -18.43
C PHE A 233 -4.53 -7.32 -18.66
N ARG A 234 -5.48 -7.46 -19.59
CA ARG A 234 -6.64 -6.58 -19.64
C ARG A 234 -7.59 -6.94 -18.50
N TYR A 235 -8.07 -5.93 -17.78
CA TYR A 235 -9.01 -6.12 -16.70
C TYR A 235 -10.43 -5.78 -17.12
N ASN A 236 -11.38 -6.71 -16.93
CA ASN A 236 -12.79 -6.48 -17.14
C ASN A 236 -13.61 -7.08 -15.98
N PRO A 237 -14.13 -6.25 -15.04
CA PRO A 237 -14.86 -6.72 -13.87
C PRO A 237 -16.20 -7.38 -14.15
N ASN A 238 -16.67 -7.33 -15.41
CA ASN A 238 -17.95 -7.92 -15.82
C ASN A 238 -17.81 -9.32 -16.43
N LYS A 239 -16.56 -9.81 -16.60
CA LYS A 239 -16.28 -11.19 -17.03
C LYS A 239 -16.20 -12.13 -15.83
N PRO A 240 -16.65 -13.40 -15.95
CA PRO A 240 -16.46 -14.42 -14.90
C PRO A 240 -14.98 -14.61 -14.51
N GLN A 241 -14.08 -14.51 -15.48
CA GLN A 241 -12.63 -14.44 -15.31
C GLN A 241 -12.18 -13.03 -15.71
N PRO A 242 -11.92 -12.13 -14.74
CA PRO A 242 -11.76 -10.71 -15.04
C PRO A 242 -10.42 -10.34 -15.69
N LEU A 243 -9.45 -11.26 -15.74
CA LEU A 243 -8.15 -11.04 -16.39
C LEU A 243 -8.07 -11.79 -17.73
N GLU A 244 -7.73 -11.06 -18.79
CA GLU A 244 -7.43 -11.59 -20.10
C GLU A 244 -5.98 -11.28 -20.46
N ALA A 245 -5.17 -12.31 -20.70
CA ALA A 245 -3.76 -12.16 -21.04
C ALA A 245 -3.57 -11.35 -22.31
N ASP A 246 -2.64 -10.40 -22.29
CA ASP A 246 -2.28 -9.60 -23.45
C ASP A 246 -0.76 -9.66 -23.68
N SER A 247 -0.32 -10.78 -24.22
CA SER A 247 1.11 -11.07 -24.41
C SER A 247 1.82 -10.07 -25.35
N SER A 248 1.06 -9.32 -26.16
CA SER A 248 1.64 -8.26 -27.00
C SER A 248 2.18 -7.07 -26.18
N ARG A 249 1.79 -6.99 -24.90
CA ARG A 249 2.19 -5.96 -23.94
C ARG A 249 3.15 -6.47 -22.87
N ASP A 250 3.48 -7.74 -22.89
CA ASP A 250 4.45 -8.30 -21.94
C ASP A 250 5.82 -7.66 -22.13
N VAL A 251 6.56 -7.54 -21.03
CA VAL A 251 7.91 -7.00 -21.05
C VAL A 251 8.89 -8.03 -20.50
N THR A 252 9.91 -8.32 -21.28
CA THR A 252 11.04 -9.16 -20.86
C THR A 252 12.18 -8.25 -20.37
N PHE A 253 12.70 -8.56 -19.22
CA PHE A 253 13.86 -7.93 -18.63
C PHE A 253 15.15 -8.63 -19.08
N THR A 254 16.28 -7.98 -18.85
CA THR A 254 17.57 -8.64 -18.97
C THR A 254 17.62 -9.86 -18.05
N HIS A 255 18.14 -10.96 -18.53
CA HIS A 255 18.24 -12.21 -17.75
C HIS A 255 18.89 -12.03 -16.39
N GLY A 256 18.34 -12.67 -15.36
CA GLY A 256 18.79 -12.54 -13.99
C GLY A 256 18.37 -11.23 -13.32
N SER A 257 17.42 -10.48 -13.88
CA SER A 257 16.93 -9.21 -13.31
C SER A 257 15.98 -9.44 -12.14
N GLY A 258 14.99 -10.30 -12.31
CA GLY A 258 13.93 -10.53 -11.34
C GLY A 258 13.07 -9.29 -11.05
N PRO A 259 12.14 -8.90 -11.96
CA PRO A 259 11.23 -7.78 -11.70
C PRO A 259 10.39 -8.06 -10.46
N ARG A 260 10.29 -7.05 -9.58
CA ARG A 260 9.75 -7.25 -8.23
C ARG A 260 8.51 -6.41 -7.96
N HIS A 261 8.67 -5.11 -7.71
CA HIS A 261 7.60 -4.17 -7.40
C HIS A 261 7.59 -3.03 -8.41
N MET A 262 6.39 -2.51 -8.70
CA MET A 262 6.15 -1.44 -9.67
C MET A 262 5.38 -0.30 -9.02
N VAL A 263 5.73 0.94 -9.41
CA VAL A 263 4.93 2.14 -9.17
C VAL A 263 4.83 2.97 -10.44
N PHE A 264 3.72 3.71 -10.60
CA PHE A 264 3.51 4.62 -11.71
C PHE A 264 3.81 6.06 -11.29
N SER A 265 4.25 6.89 -12.23
CA SER A 265 4.26 8.35 -12.04
C SER A 265 2.82 8.87 -11.85
N PRO A 266 2.61 10.03 -11.19
CA PRO A 266 1.26 10.55 -10.92
C PRO A 266 0.42 10.79 -12.19
N ASN A 267 1.06 11.11 -13.30
CA ASN A 267 0.40 11.31 -14.60
C ASN A 267 0.18 10.01 -15.39
N GLY A 268 0.58 8.85 -14.85
CA GLY A 268 0.46 7.55 -15.48
C GLY A 268 1.34 7.32 -16.72
N LYS A 269 2.17 8.28 -17.12
CA LYS A 269 2.98 8.19 -18.35
C LYS A 269 4.29 7.42 -18.16
N HIS A 270 4.68 7.13 -16.94
CA HIS A 270 5.91 6.38 -16.63
C HIS A 270 5.62 5.33 -15.56
N ALA A 271 6.35 4.23 -15.63
CA ALA A 271 6.42 3.20 -14.61
C ALA A 271 7.86 2.97 -14.17
N TYR A 272 8.04 2.66 -12.89
CA TYR A 272 9.34 2.36 -12.29
C TYR A 272 9.25 1.00 -11.62
N ILE A 273 10.15 0.09 -11.99
CA ILE A 273 10.14 -1.30 -11.54
C ILE A 273 11.49 -1.64 -10.92
N THR A 274 11.49 -2.17 -9.70
CA THR A 274 12.71 -2.72 -9.09
C THR A 274 13.02 -4.09 -9.69
N ALA A 275 14.28 -4.29 -10.10
CA ALA A 275 14.83 -5.56 -10.52
C ALA A 275 15.66 -6.14 -9.36
N GLU A 276 15.10 -7.14 -8.66
CA GLU A 276 15.61 -7.61 -7.37
C GLU A 276 17.05 -8.05 -7.45
N MET A 277 17.36 -9.02 -8.32
CA MET A 277 18.65 -9.72 -8.32
C MET A 277 19.77 -8.91 -8.96
N ARG A 278 19.44 -7.94 -9.81
CA ARG A 278 20.43 -7.01 -10.38
C ARG A 278 20.61 -5.73 -9.57
N SER A 279 19.81 -5.54 -8.51
CA SER A 279 19.77 -4.31 -7.70
C SER A 279 19.63 -3.07 -8.58
N GLU A 280 18.60 -3.05 -9.40
CA GLU A 280 18.32 -1.98 -10.37
C GLU A 280 16.91 -1.43 -10.20
N ILE A 281 16.71 -0.21 -10.69
CA ILE A 281 15.41 0.36 -10.99
C ILE A 281 15.32 0.63 -12.49
N VAL A 282 14.30 0.11 -13.14
CA VAL A 282 14.08 0.26 -14.58
C VAL A 282 12.91 1.20 -14.80
N THR A 283 13.11 2.20 -15.66
CA THR A 283 12.08 3.19 -16.02
C THR A 283 11.50 2.86 -17.38
N PHE A 284 10.17 2.94 -17.47
CA PHE A 284 9.41 2.71 -18.70
C PHE A 284 8.54 3.93 -19.03
N ASN A 285 8.42 4.23 -20.33
CA ASN A 285 7.30 5.01 -20.85
C ASN A 285 6.07 4.09 -20.93
N VAL A 286 4.91 4.64 -20.58
CA VAL A 286 3.62 3.93 -20.58
C VAL A 286 2.70 4.56 -21.61
N GLN A 287 2.21 3.75 -22.53
CA GLN A 287 1.23 4.16 -23.52
C GLN A 287 0.29 3.01 -23.83
N ASP A 288 -1.01 3.21 -23.60
CA ASP A 288 -2.06 2.21 -23.84
C ASP A 288 -1.69 0.81 -23.32
N GLY A 289 -1.24 0.73 -22.09
CA GLY A 289 -0.81 -0.52 -21.44
C GLY A 289 0.56 -1.06 -21.87
N HIS A 290 1.18 -0.50 -22.92
CA HIS A 290 2.54 -0.88 -23.30
C HIS A 290 3.57 -0.21 -22.39
N LEU A 291 4.58 -0.98 -21.99
CA LEU A 291 5.74 -0.53 -21.24
C LEU A 291 6.96 -0.53 -22.16
N LYS A 292 7.46 0.67 -22.53
CA LYS A 292 8.69 0.81 -23.32
C LYS A 292 9.83 1.23 -22.41
N LYS A 293 10.83 0.36 -22.22
CA LYS A 293 12.04 0.65 -21.42
C LYS A 293 12.76 1.90 -21.98
N VAL A 294 13.09 2.85 -21.10
CA VAL A 294 13.79 4.09 -21.46
C VAL A 294 15.04 4.34 -20.63
N ALA A 295 15.15 3.78 -19.45
CA ALA A 295 16.36 3.91 -18.61
C ALA A 295 16.44 2.77 -17.60
N GLU A 296 17.64 2.53 -17.08
CA GLU A 296 17.89 1.72 -15.88
C GLU A 296 18.98 2.38 -15.03
N LEU A 297 18.87 2.27 -13.73
CA LEU A 297 19.82 2.80 -12.76
C LEU A 297 20.15 1.72 -11.72
N LYS A 298 21.45 1.62 -11.36
CA LYS A 298 21.88 0.77 -10.26
C LYS A 298 21.46 1.38 -8.92
N LEU A 299 21.02 0.52 -8.01
CA LEU A 299 20.72 0.89 -6.62
C LEU A 299 21.92 0.71 -5.69
N ILE A 300 23.05 0.28 -6.24
CA ILE A 300 24.31 0.08 -5.51
C ILE A 300 25.09 1.38 -5.56
N HIS A 301 25.59 1.82 -4.41
CA HIS A 301 26.29 3.10 -4.31
C HIS A 301 27.83 2.97 -4.33
N GLU A 302 28.38 1.84 -3.96
CA GLU A 302 29.85 1.64 -3.84
C GLU A 302 30.34 0.55 -4.79
N ASP A 303 31.55 0.71 -5.34
CA ASP A 303 32.21 -0.24 -6.25
C ASP A 303 32.58 -1.57 -5.59
N LYS A 304 32.57 -1.63 -4.27
CA LYS A 304 32.68 -2.88 -3.53
C LYS A 304 31.36 -3.63 -3.63
N THR A 305 31.27 -4.55 -4.60
CA THR A 305 30.10 -5.42 -4.75
C THR A 305 30.01 -6.35 -3.55
N PRO A 306 29.06 -6.16 -2.61
CA PRO A 306 28.79 -7.13 -1.58
C PRO A 306 28.38 -8.44 -2.23
N GLU A 307 28.73 -9.58 -1.64
CA GLU A 307 28.37 -10.92 -2.16
C GLU A 307 26.86 -11.10 -2.34
N PHE A 308 26.04 -10.39 -1.55
CA PHE A 308 24.60 -10.38 -1.66
C PHE A 308 24.04 -8.96 -1.60
N LYS A 309 23.35 -8.59 -2.68
CA LYS A 309 22.61 -7.32 -2.83
C LYS A 309 21.30 -7.58 -3.53
N SER A 310 20.26 -6.87 -3.15
CA SER A 310 18.93 -7.15 -3.65
C SER A 310 18.04 -5.92 -3.54
N ALA A 311 17.48 -5.47 -4.67
CA ALA A 311 16.45 -4.44 -4.62
C ALA A 311 15.21 -4.96 -3.88
N SER A 312 14.51 -4.09 -3.16
CA SER A 312 13.31 -4.49 -2.43
C SER A 312 12.11 -3.60 -2.76
N GLY A 313 11.57 -2.90 -1.78
CA GLY A 313 10.42 -2.03 -1.95
C GLY A 313 10.69 -0.83 -2.85
N ILE A 314 9.62 -0.27 -3.39
CA ILE A 314 9.58 0.98 -4.13
C ILE A 314 8.28 1.71 -3.80
N ILE A 315 8.32 3.02 -3.62
CA ILE A 315 7.15 3.85 -3.35
C ILE A 315 7.31 5.24 -3.97
N LEU A 316 6.19 5.88 -4.31
CA LEU A 316 6.15 7.31 -4.59
C LEU A 316 6.06 8.10 -3.30
N SER A 317 6.71 9.26 -3.26
CA SER A 317 6.45 10.25 -2.22
C SER A 317 5.00 10.77 -2.29
N PRO A 318 4.40 11.23 -1.18
CA PRO A 318 3.02 11.70 -1.16
C PRO A 318 2.71 12.83 -2.16
N ASN A 319 3.70 13.68 -2.46
CA ASN A 319 3.58 14.75 -3.45
C ASN A 319 3.85 14.30 -4.90
N GLY A 320 4.13 13.01 -5.12
CA GLY A 320 4.41 12.43 -6.43
C GLY A 320 5.69 12.90 -7.13
N LYS A 321 6.57 13.63 -6.44
CA LYS A 321 7.78 14.20 -7.05
C LYS A 321 9.01 13.32 -6.94
N TYR A 322 8.96 12.30 -6.07
CA TYR A 322 10.12 11.45 -5.77
C TYR A 322 9.72 9.97 -5.80
N VAL A 323 10.64 9.16 -6.26
CA VAL A 323 10.61 7.69 -6.08
C VAL A 323 11.61 7.35 -4.98
N ILE A 324 11.18 6.51 -4.04
CA ILE A 324 12.04 5.96 -3.00
C ILE A 324 12.13 4.46 -3.22
N ALA A 325 13.34 3.94 -3.33
CA ALA A 325 13.62 2.51 -3.45
C ALA A 325 14.60 2.07 -2.37
N ALA A 326 14.59 0.80 -2.01
CA ALA A 326 15.56 0.24 -1.09
C ALA A 326 16.43 -0.83 -1.74
N ASN A 327 17.68 -0.87 -1.32
CA ASN A 327 18.61 -1.96 -1.57
C ASN A 327 18.97 -2.61 -0.23
N ARG A 328 18.99 -3.93 -0.18
CA ARG A 328 19.16 -4.75 1.02
C ARG A 328 20.36 -5.69 0.90
N GLY A 329 20.50 -6.62 1.83
CA GLY A 329 21.68 -7.47 1.95
C GLY A 329 22.79 -6.73 2.67
N ALA A 330 24.00 -6.70 2.10
CA ALA A 330 25.12 -6.00 2.70
C ALA A 330 25.01 -4.47 2.63
N ASP A 331 24.17 -3.92 1.75
CA ASP A 331 24.09 -2.48 1.50
C ASP A 331 23.11 -1.75 2.43
N ASN A 332 21.91 -2.28 2.65
CA ASN A 332 20.85 -1.73 3.53
C ASN A 332 20.67 -0.21 3.39
N LYS A 333 20.37 0.25 2.18
CA LYS A 333 20.21 1.67 1.81
C LYS A 333 18.82 2.00 1.35
N LEU A 334 18.43 3.26 1.53
CA LEU A 334 17.32 3.93 0.86
C LEU A 334 17.87 4.90 -0.16
N LEU A 335 17.29 4.91 -1.36
CA LEU A 335 17.65 5.79 -2.44
C LEU A 335 16.44 6.64 -2.82
N VAL A 336 16.57 7.96 -2.76
CA VAL A 336 15.53 8.93 -3.10
C VAL A 336 15.87 9.58 -4.41
N PHE A 337 15.03 9.33 -5.42
CA PHE A 337 15.20 9.86 -6.78
C PHE A 337 14.17 10.95 -7.05
N LYS A 338 14.61 12.11 -7.55
CA LYS A 338 13.69 13.11 -8.09
C LYS A 338 13.21 12.67 -9.46
N ILE A 339 11.90 12.70 -9.68
CA ILE A 339 11.29 12.51 -11.00
C ILE A 339 11.51 13.81 -11.80
N GLN A 340 12.18 13.71 -12.95
CA GLN A 340 12.43 14.83 -13.87
C GLN A 340 11.18 15.12 -14.72
N GLN A 341 11.16 16.24 -15.44
CA GLN A 341 10.04 16.62 -16.31
C GLN A 341 9.74 15.59 -17.41
N ASN A 342 10.78 14.92 -17.91
CA ASN A 342 10.69 13.87 -18.91
C ASN A 342 10.37 12.48 -18.29
N GLY A 343 10.10 12.41 -16.98
CA GLY A 343 9.79 11.18 -16.26
C GLY A 343 10.99 10.31 -15.88
N LEU A 344 12.20 10.67 -16.30
CA LEU A 344 13.39 9.94 -15.88
C LEU A 344 13.73 10.22 -14.43
N LEU A 345 14.39 9.27 -13.79
CA LEU A 345 14.89 9.43 -12.42
C LEU A 345 16.25 10.15 -12.45
N GLY A 346 16.38 11.19 -11.64
CA GLY A 346 17.65 11.90 -11.43
C GLY A 346 18.63 11.08 -10.60
N LYS A 347 19.82 11.64 -10.34
CA LYS A 347 20.80 11.06 -9.42
C LYS A 347 20.18 10.93 -8.02
N PRO A 348 20.28 9.77 -7.35
CA PRO A 348 19.67 9.59 -6.04
C PRO A 348 20.44 10.28 -4.92
N THR A 349 19.70 10.69 -3.89
CA THR A 349 20.27 10.90 -2.57
C THR A 349 20.16 9.58 -1.80
N VAL A 350 21.26 9.17 -1.18
CA VAL A 350 21.39 7.85 -0.52
C VAL A 350 21.40 8.00 0.98
N TYR A 351 20.64 7.15 1.67
CA TYR A 351 20.51 7.12 3.12
C TYR A 351 20.73 5.71 3.66
N LYS A 352 21.24 5.57 4.87
CA LYS A 352 21.20 4.29 5.61
C LYS A 352 19.75 3.96 5.94
N ALA A 353 19.34 2.70 5.82
CA ALA A 353 17.99 2.28 6.19
C ALA A 353 17.76 2.28 7.72
N ASN A 354 18.83 2.41 8.52
CA ASN A 354 18.84 2.31 9.98
C ASN A 354 18.29 0.97 10.49
N GLY A 355 18.58 -0.08 9.75
CA GLY A 355 18.24 -1.46 10.06
C GLY A 355 18.77 -2.40 8.99
N ILE A 356 18.52 -3.68 9.17
CA ILE A 356 19.01 -4.75 8.31
C ILE A 356 17.81 -5.36 7.56
N GLU A 357 17.96 -5.55 6.24
CA GLU A 357 16.94 -6.08 5.33
C GLU A 357 15.72 -5.16 5.23
N PRO A 358 15.88 -3.88 4.74
CA PRO A 358 14.75 -3.00 4.47
C PRO A 358 13.86 -3.59 3.38
N ARG A 359 12.63 -4.06 3.73
CA ARG A 359 11.76 -4.81 2.82
C ARG A 359 10.68 -3.96 2.18
N ALA A 360 9.96 -3.21 3.00
CA ALA A 360 8.89 -2.33 2.57
C ALA A 360 8.89 -1.04 3.39
N PHE A 361 8.16 -0.06 2.88
CA PHE A 361 8.02 1.23 3.53
C PHE A 361 6.69 1.89 3.17
N SER A 362 6.22 2.75 4.05
CA SER A 362 4.99 3.49 3.87
C SER A 362 5.10 4.87 4.50
N PHE A 363 4.38 5.82 3.91
CA PHE A 363 4.13 7.10 4.57
C PHE A 363 2.91 7.00 5.47
N ASP A 364 2.92 7.75 6.57
CA ASP A 364 1.70 8.03 7.34
C ASP A 364 0.72 8.90 6.52
N ALA A 365 -0.50 9.09 7.02
CA ALA A 365 -1.51 9.89 6.32
C ALA A 365 -1.10 11.37 6.15
N SER A 366 -0.24 11.90 7.01
CA SER A 366 0.27 13.27 6.89
C SER A 366 1.31 13.44 5.78
N GLY A 367 1.93 12.35 5.33
CA GLY A 367 3.06 12.36 4.41
C GLY A 367 4.34 12.94 4.97
N LYS A 368 4.40 13.21 6.27
CA LYS A 368 5.58 13.80 6.95
C LYS A 368 6.58 12.74 7.41
N TYR A 369 6.10 11.53 7.67
CA TYR A 369 6.90 10.45 8.19
C TYR A 369 6.94 9.28 7.21
N LEU A 370 8.15 8.78 6.94
CA LEU A 370 8.41 7.53 6.23
C LEU A 370 8.82 6.47 7.23
N TYR A 371 8.15 5.33 7.19
CA TYR A 371 8.42 4.15 8.01
C TYR A 371 9.04 3.06 7.15
N VAL A 372 10.12 2.45 7.62
CA VAL A 372 10.85 1.41 6.90
C VAL A 372 10.90 0.15 7.75
N THR A 373 10.33 -0.94 7.25
CA THR A 373 10.37 -2.24 7.93
C THR A 373 11.69 -2.94 7.63
N ASN A 374 12.48 -3.21 8.68
CA ASN A 374 13.77 -3.88 8.61
C ASN A 374 13.65 -5.28 9.24
N VAL A 375 13.55 -6.29 8.38
CA VAL A 375 13.14 -7.65 8.78
C VAL A 375 14.11 -8.29 9.76
N PHE A 376 15.42 -8.16 9.52
CA PHE A 376 16.42 -8.90 10.29
C PHE A 376 16.91 -8.16 11.54
N SER A 377 16.77 -6.84 11.59
CA SER A 377 17.03 -6.05 12.78
C SER A 377 15.82 -5.88 13.70
N ASN A 378 14.65 -6.43 13.32
CA ASN A 378 13.41 -6.42 14.11
C ASN A 378 12.97 -5.01 14.53
N ASN A 379 13.12 -4.03 13.63
CA ASN A 379 12.73 -2.65 13.89
C ASN A 379 12.02 -2.01 12.69
N ILE A 380 11.26 -0.99 12.99
CA ILE A 380 10.68 -0.08 12.01
C ILE A 380 11.39 1.25 12.18
N SER A 381 12.25 1.61 11.21
CA SER A 381 12.95 2.89 11.23
C SER A 381 12.03 4.03 10.86
N LEU A 382 12.18 5.18 11.51
CA LEU A 382 11.42 6.40 11.29
C LEU A 382 12.29 7.48 10.65
N PHE A 383 11.75 8.09 9.59
CA PHE A 383 12.38 9.24 8.93
C PHE A 383 11.36 10.38 8.79
N ARG A 384 11.79 11.60 9.04
CA ARG A 384 11.04 12.80 8.63
C ARG A 384 11.34 13.06 7.16
N PHE A 385 10.29 13.24 6.36
CA PHE A 385 10.39 13.52 4.94
C PHE A 385 10.15 15.02 4.66
N ASP A 386 11.12 15.65 4.01
CA ASP A 386 10.94 16.99 3.45
C ASP A 386 10.40 16.90 2.03
N ALA A 387 9.10 17.13 1.88
CA ALA A 387 8.42 17.05 0.59
C ALA A 387 8.88 18.11 -0.43
N LYS A 388 9.50 19.24 0.01
CA LYS A 388 10.03 20.28 -0.87
C LYS A 388 11.32 19.83 -1.55
N ASN A 389 12.24 19.25 -0.78
CA ASN A 389 13.59 18.93 -1.21
C ASN A 389 13.79 17.43 -1.49
N GLY A 390 12.84 16.56 -1.08
CA GLY A 390 12.95 15.11 -1.22
C GLY A 390 13.99 14.50 -0.29
N THR A 391 14.23 15.11 0.87
CA THR A 391 15.24 14.64 1.81
C THR A 391 14.63 13.85 2.96
N LEU A 392 15.39 12.89 3.48
CA LEU A 392 15.05 12.07 4.65
C LEU A 392 15.95 12.47 5.82
N LYS A 393 15.33 12.78 6.96
CA LYS A 393 16.05 12.99 8.22
C LYS A 393 15.71 11.84 9.18
N PRO A 394 16.69 11.02 9.60
CA PRO A 394 16.45 9.96 10.58
C PRO A 394 15.82 10.52 11.86
N ALA A 395 14.83 9.79 12.40
CA ALA A 395 14.13 10.14 13.64
C ALA A 395 14.11 8.98 14.65
N GLY A 396 15.00 8.00 14.50
CA GLY A 396 15.10 6.84 15.37
C GLY A 396 14.27 5.65 14.91
N ASP A 397 13.91 4.79 15.84
CA ASP A 397 12.99 3.68 15.62
C ASP A 397 11.56 4.12 15.93
N ALA A 398 10.62 3.85 15.03
CA ALA A 398 9.18 4.01 15.31
C ALA A 398 8.69 2.94 16.29
N ALA A 399 9.13 1.70 16.10
CA ALA A 399 8.83 0.55 16.96
C ALA A 399 9.86 -0.56 16.78
N LYS A 400 9.90 -1.48 17.76
CA LYS A 400 10.59 -2.78 17.64
C LYS A 400 9.54 -3.87 17.51
N ILE A 401 9.50 -4.51 16.35
CA ILE A 401 8.57 -5.59 16.02
C ILE A 401 9.38 -6.74 15.42
N PRO A 402 9.19 -7.99 15.86
CA PRO A 402 9.86 -9.14 15.25
C PRO A 402 9.52 -9.30 13.78
N THR A 403 10.53 -9.45 12.94
CA THR A 403 10.41 -9.72 11.48
C THR A 403 9.37 -8.87 10.74
N PRO A 404 9.39 -7.52 10.84
CA PRO A 404 8.39 -6.68 10.18
C PRO A 404 8.62 -6.68 8.67
N THR A 405 7.59 -7.01 7.90
CA THR A 405 7.68 -7.17 6.42
C THR A 405 6.96 -6.08 5.65
N ASP A 406 5.88 -5.55 6.20
CA ASP A 406 5.09 -4.46 5.59
C ASP A 406 4.41 -3.62 6.68
N ILE A 407 3.98 -2.41 6.33
CA ILE A 407 3.25 -1.50 7.21
C ILE A 407 2.23 -0.68 6.42
N LYS A 408 1.00 -0.58 6.93
CA LYS A 408 -0.08 0.25 6.35
C LYS A 408 -0.82 1.02 7.44
N PHE A 409 -1.21 2.26 7.12
CA PHE A 409 -1.89 3.18 8.02
C PHE A 409 -3.39 3.29 7.73
N PHE A 410 -4.19 3.35 8.81
CA PHE A 410 -5.65 3.46 8.77
C PHE A 410 -6.10 4.60 9.70
N ASN A 411 -7.10 5.36 9.26
CA ASN A 411 -7.74 6.45 10.02
C ASN A 411 -9.00 5.94 10.68
#